data_b0917558f878eb983250a34281cf676f
#
_entry.id   b0917558f878eb983250a34281cf676f
#
_cell.length_a   1.000
_cell.length_b   1.000
_cell.length_c   1.000
_cell.angle_alpha   90.00
_cell.angle_beta   90.00
_cell.angle_gamma   90.00
#
_symmetry.space_group_name_H-M   'P 1'
#
loop_
_entity.id
_entity.type
_entity.pdbx_description
1 polymer ?
#
loop_
_entity_poly.entity_id
_entity_poly.type
_entity_poly.pdbx_seq_one_letter_code
_entity_poly.pdbx_strand_id
1 'polypeptide(L)'
;MHLTSLALDVPHRLIVDSPIGPLSLEASADGLVALSWTHLPLPTSPVPGVPAEIDRAHRFLCQGAAWLRAYLAGDLPLPPLPPLVPAGTTFQKAVWRQVVHIRPGTTTTYGAIARALCMPGASRAVGQAVGANPLPILIPCHRVLAAGGRLGGYSSGLRRKRWLLANEGLARISDGLSRNRGPAQIGHRAPVG
;
A
#
# COMPACT_ATOMS: atom_id res chain seq x y z
N MET A 1 39.65 -8.86 19.84
CA MET A 1 38.26 -9.11 20.21
C MET A 1 37.40 -8.14 19.43
N HIS A 2 36.82 -8.55 18.28
CA HIS A 2 35.90 -7.76 17.50
C HIS A 2 34.50 -7.95 18.11
N LEU A 3 34.01 -6.92 18.79
CA LEU A 3 32.60 -6.79 19.13
C LEU A 3 31.83 -6.51 17.83
N THR A 4 31.33 -7.57 17.21
CA THR A 4 30.35 -7.46 16.16
C THR A 4 29.09 -6.84 16.78
N SER A 5 28.87 -5.56 16.50
CA SER A 5 27.63 -4.85 16.85
C SER A 5 26.46 -5.59 16.21
N LEU A 6 25.76 -6.40 17.02
CA LEU A 6 24.39 -6.81 16.74
C LEU A 6 23.51 -5.56 16.86
N ALA A 7 23.54 -4.70 15.84
CA ALA A 7 22.46 -3.73 15.66
C ALA A 7 21.19 -4.55 15.40
N LEU A 8 20.37 -4.71 16.43
CA LEU A 8 19.00 -5.17 16.28
C LEU A 8 18.35 -4.18 15.31
N ASP A 9 18.05 -4.65 14.10
CA ASP A 9 17.36 -3.89 13.07
C ASP A 9 15.88 -3.74 13.50
N VAL A 10 15.66 -2.95 14.56
CA VAL A 10 14.33 -2.61 15.03
C VAL A 10 13.79 -1.57 14.06
N PRO A 11 12.77 -1.89 13.29
CA PRO A 11 12.25 -0.94 12.32
C PRO A 11 11.76 0.33 13.02
N HIS A 12 12.22 1.48 12.51
CA HIS A 12 11.71 2.78 12.97
C HIS A 12 10.24 2.88 12.61
N ARG A 13 9.44 3.45 13.52
CA ARG A 13 7.97 3.47 13.40
C ARG A 13 7.43 4.89 13.48
N LEU A 14 6.45 5.18 12.62
CA LEU A 14 5.66 6.40 12.66
C LEU A 14 4.16 6.05 12.58
N ILE A 15 3.34 6.71 13.39
CA ILE A 15 1.88 6.57 13.31
C ILE A 15 1.32 7.70 12.44
N VAL A 16 0.42 7.35 11.52
CA VAL A 16 -0.29 8.27 10.63
C VAL A 16 -1.78 8.11 10.86
N ASP A 17 -2.46 9.19 11.24
CA ASP A 17 -3.92 9.18 11.34
C ASP A 17 -4.58 9.07 9.97
N SER A 18 -5.68 8.33 9.91
CA SER A 18 -6.43 8.17 8.69
C SER A 18 -7.94 7.99 8.94
N PRO A 19 -8.79 8.32 7.94
CA PRO A 19 -10.24 8.12 8.02
C PRO A 19 -10.67 6.65 8.20
N ILE A 20 -9.75 5.70 7.96
CA ILE A 20 -9.99 4.26 8.08
C ILE A 20 -9.25 3.62 9.27
N GLY A 21 -8.82 4.45 10.21
CA GLY A 21 -8.10 4.08 11.42
C GLY A 21 -6.61 4.38 11.36
N PRO A 22 -5.93 4.54 12.50
CA PRO A 22 -4.53 4.89 12.56
C PRO A 22 -3.64 3.82 11.91
N LEU A 23 -2.63 4.27 11.19
CA LEU A 23 -1.68 3.46 10.42
C LEU A 23 -0.31 3.53 11.07
N SER A 24 0.29 2.37 11.34
CA SER A 24 1.70 2.23 11.75
C SER A 24 2.55 1.98 10.53
N LEU A 25 3.44 2.90 10.20
CA LEU A 25 4.42 2.82 9.12
C LEU A 25 5.78 2.49 9.71
N GLU A 26 6.48 1.53 9.10
CA GLU A 26 7.79 1.08 9.55
C GLU A 26 8.82 1.18 8.42
N ALA A 27 10.04 1.58 8.75
CA ALA A 27 11.15 1.72 7.81
C ALA A 27 12.45 1.14 8.36
N SER A 28 13.29 0.67 7.44
CA SER A 28 14.71 0.38 7.62
C SER A 28 15.57 1.48 6.97
N ALA A 29 16.89 1.34 7.03
CA ALA A 29 17.82 2.20 6.31
C ALA A 29 17.68 2.13 4.78
N ASP A 30 17.00 1.11 4.24
CA ASP A 30 16.84 0.89 2.79
C ASP A 30 15.48 1.33 2.24
N GLY A 31 14.47 1.52 3.10
CA GLY A 31 13.13 1.93 2.67
C GLY A 31 12.02 1.51 3.62
N LEU A 32 10.78 1.66 3.17
CA LEU A 32 9.59 1.25 3.91
C LEU A 32 9.44 -0.28 3.89
N VAL A 33 9.25 -0.89 5.06
CA VAL A 33 9.21 -2.34 5.24
C VAL A 33 7.81 -2.87 5.59
N ALA A 34 7.02 -2.10 6.35
CA ALA A 34 5.67 -2.50 6.74
C ALA A 34 4.73 -1.30 6.91
N LEU A 35 3.45 -1.56 6.68
CA LEU A 35 2.33 -0.68 6.99
C LEU A 35 1.18 -1.52 7.53
N SER A 36 0.70 -1.19 8.72
CA SER A 36 -0.40 -1.93 9.35
C SER A 36 -1.37 -0.98 10.06
N TRP A 37 -2.61 -1.43 10.24
CA TRP A 37 -3.53 -0.71 11.13
C TRP A 37 -3.17 -1.02 12.59
N THR A 38 -3.18 0.00 13.43
CA THR A 38 -2.80 -0.12 14.83
C THR A 38 -3.86 0.48 15.74
N HIS A 39 -3.85 0.07 17.00
CA HIS A 39 -4.59 0.73 18.10
C HIS A 39 -3.63 1.40 19.08
N LEU A 40 -2.33 1.42 18.76
CA LEU A 40 -1.33 2.07 19.60
C LEU A 40 -1.51 3.58 19.56
N PRO A 41 -1.34 4.26 20.70
CA PRO A 41 -1.33 5.73 20.75
C PRO A 41 -0.15 6.28 19.91
N LEU A 42 -0.30 7.51 19.45
CA LEU A 42 0.78 8.23 18.78
C LEU A 42 2.01 8.33 19.71
N PRO A 43 3.22 8.01 19.24
CA PRO A 43 4.42 8.31 20.00
C PRO A 43 4.59 9.82 20.11
N THR A 44 4.78 10.32 21.33
CA THR A 44 4.71 11.75 21.67
C THR A 44 6.02 12.51 21.50
N SER A 45 7.13 11.90 21.06
CA SER A 45 8.40 12.64 20.95
C SER A 45 9.37 12.06 19.89
N PRO A 46 10.04 12.95 19.11
CA PRO A 46 11.25 12.58 18.40
C PRO A 46 12.39 12.37 19.43
N VAL A 47 13.18 11.31 19.26
CA VAL A 47 14.36 11.05 20.09
C VAL A 47 15.51 11.95 19.61
N PRO A 48 16.11 12.81 20.45
CA PRO A 48 17.26 13.62 20.08
C PRO A 48 18.53 12.78 19.96
N GLY A 49 19.43 13.11 19.02
CA GLY A 49 20.76 12.49 18.93
C GLY A 49 20.80 11.22 18.10
N VAL A 50 20.31 11.26 16.88
CA VAL A 50 20.06 10.10 16.02
C VAL A 50 21.26 9.77 15.15
N PRO A 51 21.81 8.51 15.15
CA PRO A 51 22.81 8.07 14.17
C PRO A 51 22.35 8.21 12.71
N ALA A 52 23.28 8.35 11.75
CA ALA A 52 22.99 8.61 10.34
C ALA A 52 22.07 7.56 9.67
N GLU A 53 22.09 6.32 10.15
CA GLU A 53 21.20 5.23 9.67
C GLU A 53 19.76 5.45 10.11
N ILE A 54 19.53 5.92 11.33
CA ILE A 54 18.25 6.32 11.86
C ILE A 54 17.71 7.52 11.07
N ASP A 55 18.58 8.47 10.71
CA ASP A 55 18.20 9.62 9.88
C ASP A 55 17.64 9.20 8.51
N ARG A 56 18.21 8.16 7.88
CA ARG A 56 17.72 7.63 6.60
C ARG A 56 16.34 6.96 6.73
N ALA A 57 16.16 6.09 7.73
CA ALA A 57 14.87 5.46 8.00
C ALA A 57 13.80 6.50 8.35
N HIS A 58 14.16 7.49 9.16
CA HIS A 58 13.26 8.59 9.52
C HIS A 58 12.83 9.41 8.29
N ARG A 59 13.75 9.71 7.36
CA ARG A 59 13.39 10.35 6.09
C ARG A 59 12.38 9.54 5.29
N PHE A 60 12.55 8.22 5.18
CA PHE A 60 11.59 7.36 4.49
C PHE A 60 10.23 7.33 5.19
N LEU A 61 10.19 7.34 6.52
CA LEU A 61 8.94 7.46 7.28
C LEU A 61 8.23 8.79 6.99
N CYS A 62 8.94 9.92 7.01
CA CYS A 62 8.37 11.22 6.71
C CYS A 62 7.83 11.29 5.27
N GLN A 63 8.58 10.79 4.29
CA GLN A 63 8.15 10.72 2.89
C GLN A 63 6.92 9.82 2.72
N GLY A 64 6.93 8.63 3.33
CA GLY A 64 5.81 7.70 3.29
C GLY A 64 4.56 8.26 3.96
N ALA A 65 4.71 8.95 5.10
CA ALA A 65 3.61 9.62 5.79
C ALA A 65 3.03 10.78 4.97
N ALA A 66 3.87 11.57 4.32
CA ALA A 66 3.41 12.63 3.42
C ALA A 66 2.63 12.06 2.24
N TRP A 67 3.14 10.98 1.64
CA TRP A 67 2.45 10.27 0.56
C TRP A 67 1.09 9.71 1.01
N LEU A 68 1.04 9.06 2.17
CA LEU A 68 -0.20 8.52 2.71
C LEU A 68 -1.24 9.61 2.99
N ARG A 69 -0.83 10.73 3.58
CA ARG A 69 -1.74 11.85 3.84
C ARG A 69 -2.32 12.42 2.53
N ALA A 70 -1.49 12.69 1.54
CA ALA A 70 -1.94 13.17 0.23
C ALA A 70 -2.89 12.17 -0.44
N TYR A 71 -2.54 10.87 -0.46
CA TYR A 71 -3.39 9.83 -1.02
C TYR A 71 -4.76 9.73 -0.33
N LEU A 72 -4.79 9.76 1.00
CA LEU A 72 -6.03 9.65 1.79
C LEU A 72 -6.89 10.90 1.69
N ALA A 73 -6.29 12.07 1.45
CA ALA A 73 -6.99 13.33 1.16
C ALA A 73 -7.54 13.40 -0.27
N GLY A 74 -7.07 12.51 -1.17
CA GLY A 74 -7.43 12.56 -2.59
C GLY A 74 -6.63 13.57 -3.40
N ASP A 75 -5.51 14.06 -2.85
CA ASP A 75 -4.64 15.04 -3.51
C ASP A 75 -3.93 14.44 -4.73
N LEU A 76 -3.82 15.23 -5.80
CA LEU A 76 -3.07 14.87 -7.01
C LEU A 76 -2.32 16.09 -7.53
N PRO A 77 -1.08 15.91 -8.02
CA PRO A 77 -0.32 14.67 -8.09
C PRO A 77 0.18 14.21 -6.71
N LEU A 78 0.33 12.90 -6.53
CA LEU A 78 0.95 12.36 -5.32
C LEU A 78 2.46 12.67 -5.28
N PRO A 79 3.04 12.92 -4.08
CA PRO A 79 4.48 13.07 -3.93
C PRO A 79 5.21 11.77 -4.33
N PRO A 80 6.54 11.83 -4.59
CA PRO A 80 7.33 10.64 -4.86
C PRO A 80 7.23 9.61 -3.74
N LEU A 81 6.98 8.34 -4.10
CA LEU A 81 6.96 7.24 -3.14
C LEU A 81 8.40 6.85 -2.80
N PRO A 82 8.77 6.73 -1.51
CA PRO A 82 10.09 6.25 -1.13
C PRO A 82 10.26 4.76 -1.49
N PRO A 83 11.50 4.22 -1.46
CA PRO A 83 11.74 2.81 -1.72
C PRO A 83 10.87 1.90 -0.85
N LEU A 84 10.28 0.87 -1.45
CA LEU A 84 9.52 -0.17 -0.77
C LEU A 84 10.37 -1.45 -0.71
N VAL A 85 10.64 -1.93 0.51
CA VAL A 85 11.51 -3.09 0.77
C VAL A 85 10.74 -4.17 1.56
N PRO A 86 9.64 -4.70 1.02
CA PRO A 86 8.83 -5.69 1.71
C PRO A 86 9.58 -7.02 1.86
N ALA A 87 9.58 -7.60 3.06
CA ALA A 87 10.02 -8.96 3.29
C ALA A 87 9.03 -9.96 2.68
N GLY A 88 9.53 -11.01 2.05
CA GLY A 88 8.69 -12.03 1.43
C GLY A 88 9.45 -12.95 0.49
N THR A 89 8.78 -14.04 0.07
CA THR A 89 9.34 -15.00 -0.89
C THR A 89 9.53 -14.38 -2.27
N THR A 90 10.34 -15.01 -3.12
CA THR A 90 10.54 -14.57 -4.52
C THR A 90 9.22 -14.45 -5.28
N PHE A 91 8.29 -15.41 -5.07
CA PHE A 91 6.97 -15.37 -5.70
C PHE A 91 6.11 -14.21 -5.18
N GLN A 92 6.07 -13.98 -3.86
CA GLN A 92 5.35 -12.85 -3.29
C GLN A 92 5.87 -11.51 -3.83
N LYS A 93 7.19 -11.33 -3.84
CA LYS A 93 7.83 -10.12 -4.39
C LYS A 93 7.53 -9.93 -5.88
N ALA A 94 7.44 -11.02 -6.67
CA ALA A 94 7.04 -10.94 -8.07
C ALA A 94 5.58 -10.49 -8.22
N VAL A 95 4.66 -11.02 -7.41
CA VAL A 95 3.26 -10.60 -7.37
C VAL A 95 3.14 -9.12 -6.97
N TRP A 96 3.81 -8.70 -5.89
CA TRP A 96 3.73 -7.32 -5.41
C TRP A 96 4.30 -6.31 -6.40
N ARG A 97 5.33 -6.67 -7.18
CA ARG A 97 5.82 -5.86 -8.31
C ARG A 97 4.75 -5.63 -9.38
N GLN A 98 3.91 -6.62 -9.67
CA GLN A 98 2.78 -6.42 -10.58
C GLN A 98 1.72 -5.51 -9.96
N VAL A 99 1.45 -5.67 -8.66
CA VAL A 99 0.41 -4.91 -7.95
C VAL A 99 0.77 -3.43 -7.84
N VAL A 100 2.04 -3.09 -7.57
CA VAL A 100 2.46 -1.69 -7.39
C VAL A 100 2.23 -0.82 -8.64
N HIS A 101 2.20 -1.43 -9.84
CA HIS A 101 1.98 -0.73 -11.10
C HIS A 101 0.49 -0.48 -11.43
N ILE A 102 -0.45 -0.99 -10.62
CA ILE A 102 -1.88 -0.73 -10.82
C ILE A 102 -2.17 0.71 -10.42
N ARG A 103 -2.59 1.54 -11.39
CA ARG A 103 -2.83 2.98 -11.17
C ARG A 103 -4.06 3.22 -10.29
N PRO A 104 -4.12 4.32 -9.52
CA PRO A 104 -5.36 4.77 -8.87
C PRO A 104 -6.54 4.82 -9.86
N GLY A 105 -7.74 4.50 -9.40
CA GLY A 105 -8.93 4.46 -10.24
C GLY A 105 -8.99 3.30 -11.23
N THR A 106 -8.02 2.36 -11.20
CA THR A 106 -8.04 1.15 -12.03
C THR A 106 -7.99 -0.11 -11.17
N THR A 107 -8.46 -1.23 -11.73
CA THR A 107 -8.45 -2.52 -11.04
C THR A 107 -7.94 -3.63 -11.94
N THR A 108 -7.47 -4.70 -11.34
CA THR A 108 -7.12 -5.93 -12.03
C THR A 108 -7.71 -7.14 -11.28
N THR A 109 -7.47 -8.36 -11.79
CA THR A 109 -7.91 -9.59 -11.13
C THR A 109 -6.73 -10.47 -10.78
N TYR A 110 -6.92 -11.36 -9.78
CA TYR A 110 -5.91 -12.38 -9.45
C TYR A 110 -5.48 -13.20 -10.67
N GLY A 111 -6.43 -13.54 -11.55
CA GLY A 111 -6.15 -14.27 -12.78
C GLY A 111 -5.35 -13.45 -13.81
N ALA A 112 -5.58 -12.15 -13.90
CA ALA A 112 -4.79 -11.29 -14.79
C ALA A 112 -3.33 -11.18 -14.32
N ILE A 113 -3.09 -11.04 -13.01
CA ILE A 113 -1.74 -11.07 -12.43
C ILE A 113 -1.07 -12.42 -12.68
N ALA A 114 -1.79 -13.54 -12.48
CA ALA A 114 -1.27 -14.88 -12.74
C ALA A 114 -0.82 -15.05 -14.20
N ARG A 115 -1.61 -14.56 -15.17
CA ARG A 115 -1.23 -14.55 -16.59
C ARG A 115 0.00 -13.67 -16.87
N ALA A 116 0.06 -12.47 -16.28
CA ALA A 116 1.21 -11.57 -16.41
C ALA A 116 2.52 -12.18 -15.89
N LEU A 117 2.41 -13.10 -14.92
CA LEU A 117 3.54 -13.86 -14.38
C LEU A 117 3.80 -15.18 -15.17
N CYS A 118 3.14 -15.39 -16.32
CA CYS A 118 3.21 -16.64 -17.08
C CYS A 118 2.78 -17.89 -16.30
N MET A 119 1.86 -17.75 -15.34
CA MET A 119 1.37 -18.81 -14.47
C MET A 119 -0.18 -18.81 -14.45
N PRO A 120 -0.88 -19.06 -15.58
CA PRO A 120 -2.33 -18.83 -15.72
C PRO A 120 -3.19 -19.62 -14.74
N GLY A 121 -2.71 -20.74 -14.21
CA GLY A 121 -3.40 -21.54 -13.19
C GLY A 121 -3.20 -21.06 -11.74
N ALA A 122 -2.32 -20.10 -11.50
CA ALA A 122 -1.85 -19.73 -10.17
C ALA A 122 -2.73 -18.67 -9.45
N SER A 123 -3.95 -18.41 -9.91
CA SER A 123 -4.81 -17.33 -9.35
C SER A 123 -5.00 -17.44 -7.83
N ARG A 124 -5.10 -18.67 -7.27
CA ARG A 124 -5.22 -18.90 -5.83
C ARG A 124 -3.93 -18.54 -5.09
N ALA A 125 -2.78 -18.96 -5.61
CA ALA A 125 -1.47 -18.61 -5.04
C ALA A 125 -1.20 -17.10 -5.13
N VAL A 126 -1.58 -16.45 -6.24
CA VAL A 126 -1.54 -14.97 -6.37
C VAL A 126 -2.44 -14.33 -5.31
N GLY A 127 -3.64 -14.86 -5.06
CA GLY A 127 -4.54 -14.37 -4.02
C GLY A 127 -3.91 -14.44 -2.62
N GLN A 128 -3.22 -15.53 -2.30
CA GLN A 128 -2.47 -15.67 -1.04
C GLN A 128 -1.32 -14.67 -0.95
N ALA A 129 -0.53 -14.50 -2.02
CA ALA A 129 0.57 -13.53 -2.07
C ALA A 129 0.07 -12.08 -1.93
N VAL A 130 -1.04 -11.73 -2.58
CA VAL A 130 -1.71 -10.41 -2.45
C VAL A 130 -2.20 -10.21 -1.01
N GLY A 131 -2.76 -11.24 -0.38
CA GLY A 131 -3.21 -11.19 1.02
C GLY A 131 -2.08 -11.06 2.04
N ALA A 132 -0.87 -11.54 1.72
CA ALA A 132 0.32 -11.46 2.55
C ALA A 132 1.11 -10.13 2.36
N ASN A 133 0.57 -9.15 1.63
CA ASN A 133 1.21 -7.87 1.39
C ASN A 133 1.48 -7.12 2.71
N PRO A 134 2.75 -6.82 3.07
CA PRO A 134 3.09 -6.12 4.30
C PRO A 134 2.96 -4.59 4.20
N LEU A 135 2.71 -4.03 3.00
CA LEU A 135 2.63 -2.60 2.73
C LEU A 135 1.29 -2.23 2.06
N PRO A 136 0.12 -2.57 2.67
CA PRO A 136 -1.17 -2.22 2.07
C PRO A 136 -1.27 -0.72 1.80
N ILE A 137 -2.04 -0.30 0.83
CA ILE A 137 -2.16 1.05 0.26
C ILE A 137 -0.95 1.40 -0.61
N LEU A 138 0.28 1.35 -0.09
CA LEU A 138 1.53 1.62 -0.83
C LEU A 138 1.74 0.59 -1.95
N ILE A 139 1.51 -0.69 -1.65
CA ILE A 139 1.32 -1.77 -2.63
C ILE A 139 -0.21 -1.99 -2.71
N PRO A 140 -0.88 -1.50 -3.76
CA PRO A 140 -2.34 -1.31 -3.75
C PRO A 140 -3.12 -2.61 -3.95
N CYS A 141 -3.00 -3.55 -3.00
CA CYS A 141 -3.70 -4.84 -3.04
C CYS A 141 -5.23 -4.71 -3.02
N HIS A 142 -5.77 -3.56 -2.58
CA HIS A 142 -7.20 -3.26 -2.67
C HIS A 142 -7.70 -3.13 -4.11
N ARG A 143 -6.83 -2.83 -5.11
CA ARG A 143 -7.14 -2.75 -6.54
C ARG A 143 -7.22 -4.13 -7.21
N VAL A 144 -6.88 -5.21 -6.50
CA VAL A 144 -6.99 -6.58 -7.02
C VAL A 144 -8.33 -7.17 -6.63
N LEU A 145 -9.12 -7.58 -7.64
CA LEU A 145 -10.48 -8.07 -7.50
C LEU A 145 -10.55 -9.57 -7.84
N ALA A 146 -11.62 -10.23 -7.41
CA ALA A 146 -11.96 -11.56 -7.86
C ALA A 146 -12.54 -11.54 -9.29
N ALA A 147 -12.68 -12.70 -9.89
CA ALA A 147 -13.31 -12.85 -11.20
C ALA A 147 -14.71 -12.24 -11.22
N GLY A 148 -15.10 -11.64 -12.36
CA GLY A 148 -16.37 -10.94 -12.50
C GLY A 148 -16.43 -9.60 -11.76
N GLY A 149 -15.30 -9.04 -11.33
CA GLY A 149 -15.25 -7.74 -10.65
C GLY A 149 -15.73 -7.74 -9.20
N ARG A 150 -15.91 -8.92 -8.59
CA ARG A 150 -16.28 -9.03 -7.17
C ARG A 150 -15.11 -8.60 -6.29
N LEU A 151 -15.38 -7.99 -5.13
CA LEU A 151 -14.37 -7.45 -4.23
C LEU A 151 -13.27 -8.45 -3.85
N GLY A 152 -13.62 -9.74 -3.68
CA GLY A 152 -12.68 -10.73 -3.15
C GLY A 152 -12.33 -10.43 -1.68
N GLY A 153 -11.25 -11.08 -1.19
CA GLY A 153 -10.73 -10.85 0.16
C GLY A 153 -9.94 -9.55 0.31
N TYR A 154 -9.73 -9.15 1.56
CA TYR A 154 -8.78 -8.11 1.96
C TYR A 154 -8.32 -8.38 3.40
N SER A 155 -7.01 -8.52 3.63
CA SER A 155 -6.47 -8.90 4.94
C SER A 155 -6.87 -7.94 6.06
N SER A 156 -7.00 -6.66 5.74
CA SER A 156 -7.39 -5.62 6.70
C SER A 156 -8.90 -5.34 6.74
N GLY A 157 -9.71 -6.21 6.14
CA GLY A 157 -11.17 -6.15 6.15
C GLY A 157 -11.79 -5.43 4.95
N LEU A 158 -12.92 -5.95 4.48
CA LEU A 158 -13.62 -5.45 3.28
C LEU A 158 -14.13 -4.01 3.42
N ARG A 159 -14.40 -3.54 4.63
CA ARG A 159 -14.82 -2.15 4.88
C ARG A 159 -13.74 -1.18 4.43
N ARG A 160 -12.47 -1.44 4.77
CA ARG A 160 -11.31 -0.63 4.35
C ARG A 160 -11.09 -0.71 2.85
N LYS A 161 -11.21 -1.91 2.25
CA LYS A 161 -11.10 -2.08 0.80
C LYS A 161 -12.13 -1.24 0.06
N ARG A 162 -13.40 -1.26 0.49
CA ARG A 162 -14.47 -0.45 -0.10
C ARG A 162 -14.15 1.04 -0.02
N TRP A 163 -13.70 1.50 1.15
CA TRP A 163 -13.35 2.90 1.35
C TRP A 163 -12.22 3.33 0.41
N LEU A 164 -11.14 2.54 0.32
CA LEU A 164 -10.00 2.84 -0.57
C LEU A 164 -10.42 2.91 -2.04
N LEU A 165 -11.23 1.96 -2.50
CA LEU A 165 -11.76 1.96 -3.86
C LEU A 165 -12.68 3.18 -4.11
N ALA A 166 -13.51 3.54 -3.14
CA ALA A 166 -14.38 4.72 -3.25
C ALA A 166 -13.56 6.02 -3.29
N ASN A 167 -12.50 6.14 -2.47
CA ASN A 167 -11.55 7.26 -2.47
C ASN A 167 -10.87 7.45 -3.84
N GLU A 168 -10.72 6.36 -4.62
CA GLU A 168 -10.18 6.39 -5.97
C GLU A 168 -11.25 6.55 -7.07
N GLY A 169 -12.48 6.92 -6.71
CA GLY A 169 -13.58 7.10 -7.67
C GLY A 169 -14.28 5.80 -8.12
N LEU A 170 -13.97 4.68 -7.48
CA LEU A 170 -14.52 3.36 -7.82
C LEU A 170 -15.67 2.94 -6.88
N ALA A 171 -16.52 3.88 -6.46
CA ALA A 171 -17.61 3.65 -5.52
C ALA A 171 -18.56 2.51 -5.94
N ARG A 172 -18.86 2.36 -7.25
CA ARG A 172 -19.73 1.29 -7.76
C ARG A 172 -19.19 -0.12 -7.53
N ILE A 173 -17.88 -0.29 -7.52
CA ILE A 173 -17.25 -1.59 -7.18
C ILE A 173 -17.39 -1.85 -5.68
N SER A 174 -17.34 -0.80 -4.87
CA SER A 174 -17.49 -0.90 -3.42
C SER A 174 -18.85 -1.48 -3.00
N ASP A 175 -19.88 -1.23 -3.77
CA ASP A 175 -21.25 -1.68 -3.49
C ASP A 175 -21.58 -3.07 -4.07
N GLY A 176 -20.60 -3.73 -4.69
CA GLY A 176 -20.80 -5.06 -5.30
C GLY A 176 -21.56 -5.04 -6.64
N LEU A 177 -21.84 -3.87 -7.18
CA LEU A 177 -22.54 -3.64 -8.46
C LEU A 177 -21.53 -3.44 -9.59
N SER A 178 -20.74 -4.45 -9.91
CA SER A 178 -19.84 -4.41 -11.06
C SER A 178 -20.61 -4.63 -12.36
N ARG A 179 -21.00 -3.55 -13.05
CA ARG A 179 -21.20 -3.58 -14.49
C ARG A 179 -19.97 -2.97 -15.16
N ASN A 180 -19.28 -3.82 -15.89
CA ASN A 180 -18.13 -3.52 -16.71
C ASN A 180 -18.44 -2.35 -17.67
N ARG A 181 -17.97 -1.15 -17.37
CA ARG A 181 -17.84 -0.06 -18.33
C ARG A 181 -16.40 0.41 -18.28
N GLY A 182 -15.78 0.49 -19.46
CA GLY A 182 -14.38 0.84 -19.70
C GLY A 182 -13.92 2.11 -18.98
N PRO A 183 -12.62 2.49 -19.10
CA PRO A 183 -12.00 3.49 -18.26
C PRO A 183 -12.77 4.80 -18.30
N ALA A 184 -13.27 5.23 -17.14
CA ALA A 184 -13.86 6.54 -16.99
C ALA A 184 -12.75 7.58 -17.24
N GLN A 185 -12.94 8.38 -18.29
CA GLN A 185 -12.11 9.57 -18.53
C GLN A 185 -12.27 10.49 -17.31
N ILE A 186 -11.19 10.74 -16.61
CA ILE A 186 -11.14 11.76 -15.55
C ILE A 186 -11.26 13.11 -16.28
N GLY A 187 -12.45 13.69 -16.25
CA GLY A 187 -12.72 15.01 -16.78
C GLY A 187 -11.89 16.05 -16.01
N HIS A 188 -11.00 16.74 -16.72
CA HIS A 188 -10.39 17.97 -16.25
C HIS A 188 -11.50 18.96 -15.88
N ARG A 189 -11.65 19.26 -14.61
CA ARG A 189 -12.44 20.40 -14.17
C ARG A 189 -11.57 21.65 -14.43
N ALA A 190 -11.94 22.42 -15.47
CA ALA A 190 -11.32 23.71 -15.75
C ALA A 190 -11.51 24.67 -14.56
N PRO A 191 -10.56 25.55 -14.27
CA PRO A 191 -10.74 26.60 -13.27
C PRO A 191 -11.82 27.55 -13.76
N VAL A 192 -12.81 27.80 -12.91
CA VAL A 192 -13.79 28.87 -13.11
C VAL A 192 -13.10 30.18 -12.80
N GLY A 193 -13.11 31.10 -13.78
CA GLY A 193 -12.56 32.44 -13.69
C GLY A 193 -13.31 33.35 -12.72
#